data_ed886d342adeaf7b8c18f2b906173d41
#
_entry.id   ed886d342adeaf7b8c18f2b906173d41
#
_cell.length_a   1.000
_cell.length_b   1.000
_cell.length_c   1.000
_cell.angle_alpha   90.00
_cell.angle_beta   90.00
_cell.angle_gamma   90.00
#
_symmetry.space_group_name_H-M   'P 1'
#
loop_
_entity.id
_entity.type
_entity.pdbx_description
1 polymer ?
#
loop_
_entity_poly.entity_id
_entity_poly.type
_entity_poly.pdbx_seq_one_letter_code
_entity_poly.pdbx_strand_id
1 'polypeptide(L)'
;MKDIIHNELKLIASQRTFKGYIFIIFSLWLVATTISYQQYKDDQLTRSKYQEYHRQKWVNQDPKNPHMAAHYGTFAFKPANPLSIFDNGINSYSGSFIYLEAHRQNDFVFSPAQNSS
;
A
#
# COMPACT_ATOMS: atom_id res chain seq x y z
N MET A 1 18.89 -10.52 -40.87
CA MET A 1 17.92 -10.63 -39.76
C MET A 1 17.53 -9.28 -39.16
N LYS A 2 18.47 -8.39 -38.78
CA LYS A 2 18.14 -7.07 -38.21
C LYS A 2 17.26 -6.21 -39.10
N ASP A 3 17.52 -6.20 -40.42
CA ASP A 3 16.77 -5.40 -41.40
C ASP A 3 15.33 -5.90 -41.57
N ILE A 4 15.11 -7.19 -41.49
CA ILE A 4 13.77 -7.79 -41.56
C ILE A 4 12.94 -7.37 -40.35
N ILE A 5 13.52 -7.52 -39.14
CA ILE A 5 12.86 -7.13 -37.89
C ILE A 5 12.54 -5.63 -37.90
N HIS A 6 13.48 -4.80 -38.36
CA HIS A 6 13.27 -3.37 -38.44
C HIS A 6 12.13 -2.97 -39.40
N ASN A 7 12.06 -3.61 -40.56
CA ASN A 7 11.00 -3.37 -41.53
C ASN A 7 9.64 -3.84 -41.02
N GLU A 8 9.56 -5.00 -40.36
CA GLU A 8 8.32 -5.50 -39.74
C GLU A 8 7.81 -4.56 -38.64
N LEU A 9 8.70 -4.12 -37.74
CA LEU A 9 8.35 -3.16 -36.70
C LEU A 9 7.85 -1.83 -37.29
N LYS A 10 8.47 -1.35 -38.36
CA LYS A 10 8.04 -0.11 -39.05
C LYS A 10 6.67 -0.28 -39.71
N LEU A 11 6.40 -1.43 -40.33
CA LEU A 11 5.09 -1.74 -40.91
C LEU A 11 3.99 -1.78 -39.85
N ILE A 12 4.23 -2.50 -38.75
CA ILE A 12 3.28 -2.58 -37.62
C ILE A 12 3.02 -1.16 -37.03
N ALA A 13 4.09 -0.41 -36.75
CA ALA A 13 3.97 0.94 -36.19
C ALA A 13 3.28 1.94 -37.13
N SER A 14 3.27 1.69 -38.45
CA SER A 14 2.60 2.55 -39.43
C SER A 14 1.09 2.31 -39.47
N GLN A 15 0.60 1.17 -39.04
CA GLN A 15 -0.82 0.81 -39.11
C GLN A 15 -1.67 1.67 -38.17
N ARG A 16 -2.76 2.24 -38.69
CA ARG A 16 -3.72 3.04 -37.90
C ARG A 16 -4.31 2.27 -36.75
N THR A 17 -4.65 1.02 -36.96
CA THR A 17 -5.23 0.12 -35.95
C THR A 17 -4.28 -0.07 -34.78
N PHE A 18 -2.98 -0.31 -35.05
CA PHE A 18 -1.96 -0.46 -34.02
C PHE A 18 -1.81 0.81 -33.15
N LYS A 19 -1.79 1.98 -33.78
CA LYS A 19 -1.76 3.27 -33.06
C LYS A 19 -2.98 3.45 -32.17
N GLY A 20 -4.17 3.03 -32.63
CA GLY A 20 -5.39 3.04 -31.84
C GLY A 20 -5.29 2.15 -30.61
N TYR A 21 -4.79 0.92 -30.75
CA TYR A 21 -4.59 0.03 -29.60
C TYR A 21 -3.58 0.58 -28.58
N ILE A 22 -2.45 1.10 -29.06
CA ILE A 22 -1.45 1.74 -28.18
C ILE A 22 -2.06 2.89 -27.40
N PHE A 23 -2.86 3.74 -28.06
CA PHE A 23 -3.52 4.87 -27.41
C PHE A 23 -4.52 4.40 -26.34
N ILE A 24 -5.32 3.37 -26.62
CA ILE A 24 -6.27 2.79 -25.66
C ILE A 24 -5.52 2.21 -24.44
N ILE A 25 -4.49 1.39 -24.66
CA ILE A 25 -3.69 0.77 -23.61
C ILE A 25 -3.05 1.85 -22.73
N PHE A 26 -2.47 2.87 -23.34
CA PHE A 26 -1.83 3.97 -22.62
C PHE A 26 -2.84 4.79 -21.81
N SER A 27 -4.02 5.05 -22.35
CA SER A 27 -5.09 5.73 -21.62
C SER A 27 -5.59 4.94 -20.43
N LEU A 28 -5.81 3.63 -20.59
CA LEU A 28 -6.20 2.74 -19.49
C LEU A 28 -5.11 2.67 -18.42
N TRP A 29 -3.85 2.61 -18.83
CA TRP A 29 -2.73 2.62 -17.90
C TRP A 29 -2.65 3.92 -17.09
N LEU A 30 -2.85 5.07 -17.71
CA LEU A 30 -2.90 6.36 -17.01
C LEU A 30 -4.05 6.42 -15.99
N VAL A 31 -5.24 5.95 -16.36
CA VAL A 31 -6.38 5.89 -15.45
C VAL A 31 -6.07 4.96 -14.25
N ALA A 32 -5.58 3.77 -14.51
CA ALA A 32 -5.21 2.82 -13.46
C ALA A 32 -4.15 3.39 -12.51
N THR A 33 -3.10 4.01 -13.04
CA THR A 33 -2.04 4.64 -12.23
C THR A 33 -2.58 5.80 -11.38
N THR A 34 -3.52 6.59 -11.91
CA THR A 34 -4.14 7.70 -11.16
C THR A 34 -4.95 7.18 -9.98
N ILE A 35 -5.76 6.13 -10.19
CA ILE A 35 -6.55 5.49 -9.13
C ILE A 35 -5.62 4.90 -8.06
N SER A 36 -4.59 4.15 -8.46
CA SER A 36 -3.62 3.55 -7.54
C SER A 36 -2.86 4.60 -6.73
N TYR A 37 -2.53 5.74 -7.35
CA TYR A 37 -1.89 6.84 -6.64
C TYR A 37 -2.80 7.48 -5.59
N GLN A 38 -4.08 7.63 -5.88
CA GLN A 38 -5.06 8.12 -4.90
C GLN A 38 -5.18 7.15 -3.72
N GLN A 39 -5.33 5.86 -3.99
CA GLN A 39 -5.38 4.83 -2.96
C GLN A 39 -4.11 4.84 -2.08
N TYR A 40 -2.94 4.94 -2.70
CA TYR A 40 -1.68 5.05 -1.97
C TYR A 40 -1.65 6.26 -1.03
N LYS A 41 -2.14 7.42 -1.48
CA LYS A 41 -2.23 8.63 -0.64
C LYS A 41 -3.20 8.46 0.53
N ASP A 42 -4.36 7.88 0.29
CA ASP A 42 -5.36 7.65 1.31
C ASP A 42 -4.86 6.65 2.37
N ASP A 43 -4.17 5.61 1.95
CA ASP A 43 -3.49 4.66 2.84
C ASP A 43 -2.41 5.33 3.68
N GLN A 44 -1.60 6.20 3.09
CA GLN A 44 -0.58 6.97 3.79
C GLN A 44 -1.20 7.88 4.87
N LEU A 45 -2.24 8.62 4.51
CA LEU A 45 -2.97 9.50 5.42
C LEU A 45 -3.61 8.71 6.57
N THR A 46 -4.23 7.60 6.26
CA THR A 46 -4.86 6.73 7.25
C THR A 46 -3.82 6.19 8.23
N ARG A 47 -2.71 5.66 7.73
CA ARG A 47 -1.60 5.17 8.55
C ARG A 47 -1.03 6.26 9.45
N SER A 48 -0.76 7.45 8.94
CA SER A 48 -0.21 8.54 9.74
C SER A 48 -1.15 8.99 10.86
N LYS A 49 -2.46 9.05 10.61
CA LYS A 49 -3.48 9.35 11.63
C LYS A 49 -3.51 8.29 12.74
N TYR A 50 -3.50 7.01 12.37
CA TYR A 50 -3.49 5.92 13.34
C TYR A 50 -2.19 5.89 14.14
N GLN A 51 -1.06 6.11 13.48
CA GLN A 51 0.24 6.19 14.13
C GLN A 51 0.29 7.30 15.19
N GLU A 52 -0.19 8.49 14.83
CA GLU A 52 -0.24 9.63 15.75
C GLU A 52 -1.24 9.40 16.88
N TYR A 53 -2.43 8.86 16.58
CA TYR A 53 -3.42 8.50 17.61
C TYR A 53 -2.85 7.51 18.64
N HIS A 54 -2.23 6.43 18.17
CA HIS A 54 -1.64 5.43 19.07
C HIS A 54 -0.43 5.96 19.83
N ARG A 55 0.38 6.82 19.20
CA ARG A 55 1.49 7.51 19.85
C ARG A 55 0.99 8.40 20.99
N GLN A 56 -0.03 9.22 20.73
CA GLN A 56 -0.63 10.09 21.75
C GLN A 56 -1.23 9.28 22.90
N LYS A 57 -1.95 8.21 22.58
CA LYS A 57 -2.51 7.31 23.58
C LYS A 57 -1.42 6.65 24.45
N TRP A 58 -0.27 6.32 23.84
CA TRP A 58 0.86 5.74 24.57
C TRP A 58 1.57 6.76 25.46
N VAL A 59 1.80 7.96 24.97
CA VAL A 59 2.49 9.05 25.70
C VAL A 59 1.63 9.61 26.84
N ASN A 60 0.33 9.70 26.65
CA ASN A 60 -0.60 10.29 27.62
C ASN A 60 -1.15 9.29 28.66
N GLN A 61 -0.46 8.16 28.85
CA GLN A 61 -0.83 7.19 29.89
C GLN A 61 -0.52 7.74 31.29
N ASP A 62 -1.42 7.43 32.22
CA ASP A 62 -1.14 7.66 33.64
C ASP A 62 0.07 6.85 34.12
N PRO A 63 0.80 7.33 35.14
CA PRO A 63 1.89 6.58 35.75
C PRO A 63 1.42 5.20 36.20
N LYS A 64 2.11 4.14 35.77
CA LYS A 64 1.79 2.74 36.08
C LYS A 64 3.01 2.05 36.65
N ASN A 65 2.77 0.98 37.40
CA ASN A 65 3.88 0.10 37.80
C ASN A 65 4.48 -0.59 36.56
N PRO A 66 5.76 -1.00 36.60
CA PRO A 66 6.44 -1.58 35.45
C PRO A 66 5.75 -2.83 34.87
N HIS A 67 5.13 -3.65 35.72
CA HIS A 67 4.42 -4.84 35.28
C HIS A 67 3.19 -4.48 34.44
N MET A 68 2.37 -3.52 34.90
CA MET A 68 1.21 -3.03 34.15
C MET A 68 1.61 -2.31 32.87
N ALA A 69 2.76 -1.62 32.87
CA ALA A 69 3.27 -0.96 31.66
C ALA A 69 3.70 -1.97 30.60
N ALA A 70 4.23 -3.13 30.98
CA ALA A 70 4.59 -4.19 30.04
C ALA A 70 3.39 -4.80 29.30
N HIS A 71 2.21 -4.79 29.89
CA HIS A 71 0.96 -5.24 29.27
C HIS A 71 0.27 -4.18 28.43
N TYR A 72 0.82 -2.97 28.36
CA TYR A 72 0.26 -1.91 27.53
C TYR A 72 0.85 -2.01 26.13
N GLY A 73 0.12 -2.72 25.27
CA GLY A 73 0.57 -2.98 23.91
C GLY A 73 0.67 -1.72 23.05
N THR A 74 1.51 -1.79 22.06
CA THR A 74 1.67 -0.75 21.03
C THR A 74 1.56 -1.33 19.65
N PHE A 75 1.38 -0.47 18.64
CA PHE A 75 1.29 -0.89 17.27
C PHE A 75 2.57 -0.57 16.50
N ALA A 76 3.10 -1.58 15.80
CA ALA A 76 4.14 -1.38 14.79
C ALA A 76 3.49 -1.35 13.41
N PHE A 77 3.73 -0.27 12.66
CA PHE A 77 3.16 -0.05 11.35
C PHE A 77 4.15 -0.44 10.25
N LYS A 78 3.68 -1.21 9.27
CA LYS A 78 4.46 -1.52 8.08
C LYS A 78 4.70 -0.23 7.28
N PRO A 79 5.94 0.08 6.86
CA PRO A 79 6.19 1.25 6.02
C PRO A 79 5.46 1.11 4.69
N ALA A 80 4.93 2.22 4.18
CA ALA A 80 4.32 2.24 2.86
C ALA A 80 5.41 2.11 1.78
N ASN A 81 5.22 1.17 0.86
CA ASN A 81 6.12 1.00 -0.27
C ASN A 81 5.64 1.87 -1.44
N PRO A 82 6.44 2.83 -1.96
CA PRO A 82 6.06 3.64 -3.12
C PRO A 82 5.74 2.83 -4.38
N LEU A 83 6.33 1.64 -4.53
CA LEU A 83 6.06 0.75 -5.65
C LEU A 83 4.63 0.19 -5.64
N SER A 84 3.91 0.27 -4.52
CA SER A 84 2.50 -0.13 -4.45
C SER A 84 1.57 0.72 -5.32
N ILE A 85 2.03 1.85 -5.85
CA ILE A 85 1.32 2.63 -6.87
C ILE A 85 1.17 1.83 -8.17
N PHE A 86 2.18 1.02 -8.52
CA PHE A 86 2.18 0.21 -9.75
C PHE A 86 1.66 -1.19 -9.50
N ASP A 87 2.03 -1.78 -8.39
CA ASP A 87 1.61 -3.12 -7.98
C ASP A 87 1.55 -3.20 -6.45
N ASN A 88 0.35 -3.42 -5.93
CA ASN A 88 0.14 -3.59 -4.49
C ASN A 88 0.69 -4.92 -3.97
N GLY A 89 0.98 -5.87 -4.85
CA GLY A 89 1.55 -7.17 -4.53
C GLY A 89 0.76 -7.88 -3.44
N ILE A 90 1.46 -8.39 -2.43
CA ILE A 90 0.87 -9.10 -1.29
C ILE A 90 0.41 -8.17 -0.15
N ASN A 91 0.45 -6.85 -0.32
CA ASN A 91 0.10 -5.91 0.77
C ASN A 91 -1.32 -6.13 1.30
N SER A 92 -2.26 -6.50 0.42
CA SER A 92 -3.64 -6.82 0.79
C SER A 92 -3.76 -8.02 1.74
N TYR A 93 -2.75 -8.90 1.74
CA TYR A 93 -2.75 -10.14 2.53
C TYR A 93 -1.76 -10.11 3.70
N SER A 94 -0.76 -9.21 3.67
CA SER A 94 0.31 -9.17 4.69
C SER A 94 0.00 -8.29 5.90
N GLY A 95 -1.19 -7.66 5.95
CA GLY A 95 -1.55 -6.72 7.00
C GLY A 95 -0.77 -5.39 6.94
N SER A 96 -1.32 -4.38 7.57
CA SER A 96 -0.76 -3.02 7.59
C SER A 96 -0.03 -2.69 8.89
N PHE A 97 -0.32 -3.41 9.97
CA PHE A 97 0.28 -3.21 11.27
C PHE A 97 0.17 -4.46 12.15
N ILE A 98 1.02 -4.52 13.16
CA ILE A 98 1.08 -5.60 14.15
C ILE A 98 0.88 -4.99 15.53
N TYR A 99 0.05 -5.62 16.36
CA TYR A 99 -0.05 -5.29 17.77
C TYR A 99 1.01 -6.02 18.55
N LEU A 100 1.81 -5.28 19.31
CA LEU A 100 2.93 -5.78 20.12
C LEU A 100 2.57 -5.63 21.59
N GLU A 101 2.44 -6.75 22.28
CA GLU A 101 2.20 -6.82 23.73
C GLU A 101 3.04 -7.94 24.32
N ALA A 102 3.52 -7.74 25.55
CA ALA A 102 4.20 -8.80 26.28
C ALA A 102 3.22 -9.96 26.57
N HIS A 103 3.68 -11.19 26.38
CA HIS A 103 2.92 -12.43 26.63
C HIS A 103 1.74 -12.70 25.67
N ARG A 104 1.58 -11.93 24.62
CA ARG A 104 0.54 -12.16 23.61
C ARG A 104 1.16 -12.53 22.26
N GLN A 105 0.54 -13.44 21.53
CA GLN A 105 0.92 -13.68 20.14
C GLN A 105 0.59 -12.44 19.31
N ASN A 106 1.51 -12.10 18.42
CA ASN A 106 1.33 -10.94 17.53
C ASN A 106 0.28 -11.27 16.48
N ASP A 107 -0.84 -10.57 16.50
CA ASP A 107 -1.88 -10.70 15.51
C ASP A 107 -1.68 -9.64 14.41
N PHE A 108 -1.69 -10.09 13.17
CA PHE A 108 -1.69 -9.18 12.00
C PHE A 108 -3.08 -8.58 11.83
N VAL A 109 -3.16 -7.26 11.72
CA VAL A 109 -4.41 -6.55 11.45
C VAL A 109 -4.37 -5.97 10.05
N PHE A 110 -5.36 -6.35 9.23
CA PHE A 110 -5.40 -6.01 7.81
C PHE A 110 -5.92 -4.60 7.54
N SER A 111 -6.90 -4.15 8.32
CA SER A 111 -7.45 -2.80 8.21
C SER A 111 -8.10 -2.37 9.53
N PRO A 112 -7.98 -1.09 9.90
CA PRO A 112 -8.69 -0.55 11.06
C PRO A 112 -10.22 -0.58 10.92
N ALA A 113 -10.74 -0.59 9.69
CA ALA A 113 -12.17 -0.63 9.41
C ALA A 113 -12.83 -2.00 9.67
N GLN A 114 -12.06 -3.08 9.82
CA GLN A 114 -12.59 -4.43 10.05
C GLN A 114 -12.86 -4.75 11.53
N ASN A 115 -12.45 -3.90 12.47
CA ASN A 115 -12.63 -4.12 13.90
C ASN A 115 -13.79 -3.30 14.51
N SER A 116 -14.69 -2.75 13.69
CA SER A 116 -15.87 -1.99 14.14
C SER A 116 -17.17 -2.79 14.04
N SER A 117 -17.11 -4.10 14.28
CA SER A 117 -18.30 -4.94 14.43
C SER A 117 -18.33 -5.62 15.79
#